data_2be96d032e13c422e5977ab53072f60d
#
_entry.id   2be96d032e13c422e5977ab53072f60d
#
_cell.length_a   1.000
_cell.length_b   1.000
_cell.length_c   1.000
_cell.angle_alpha   90.00
_cell.angle_beta   90.00
_cell.angle_gamma   90.00
#
_symmetry.space_group_name_H-M   'P 1'
#
loop_
_entity.id
_entity.type
_entity.pdbx_description
1 polymer ?
#
loop_
_entity_poly.entity_id
_entity_poly.type
_entity_poly.pdbx_seq_one_letter_code
_entity_poly.pdbx_strand_id
1 'polypeptide(L)'
;MDKTMRGYRQIPVWLKYLINAVLLCALLVLGNHIVTSGAVNRAQKAVILQIGIYILLAVSLNVATGYLGQLPLGHAGFMAVGAYAAALLWKTLPKTTWAVILGLLLGGLVAAAFGVIIGVPALRLKGDYLAIITLGFGEIIRVLIINLPGITGGTPGLMSIPKHSTFLTVYITVILSCALIHTLMKSRHGRAILAIRENEIAAEASGVNTTFYKVLAFSVSAFFAGVAGALYAGYTGILTPSNFTFMTSINILVMVVLGGLGSMAGSIIAAGILTALPLMLQSFSKYRMVIYAVLLIVTMIFKPSGLLGRYDFSLSRILEKLINGRLFTRKAGKAGEDHA
;
A
#
# COMPACT_ATOMS: atom_id res chain seq x y z
N MET A 1 35.33 22.16 -12.62
CA MET A 1 35.00 21.25 -11.49
C MET A 1 35.04 22.07 -10.22
N ASP A 2 33.88 22.32 -9.68
CA ASP A 2 33.56 23.41 -8.75
C ASP A 2 34.09 23.13 -7.33
N LYS A 3 34.84 24.10 -6.76
CA LYS A 3 35.43 24.06 -5.40
C LYS A 3 34.38 24.01 -4.27
N THR A 4 33.08 24.10 -4.59
CA THR A 4 31.97 24.14 -3.63
C THR A 4 31.58 22.76 -3.07
N MET A 5 32.07 21.64 -3.63
CA MET A 5 31.71 20.29 -3.22
C MET A 5 32.59 19.67 -2.11
N ARG A 6 33.65 20.34 -1.64
CA ARG A 6 34.57 19.73 -0.64
C ARG A 6 34.06 19.66 0.80
N GLY A 7 32.83 20.08 1.08
CA GLY A 7 32.25 20.06 2.43
C GLY A 7 31.03 19.16 2.64
N TYR A 8 30.57 18.44 1.60
CA TYR A 8 29.38 17.63 1.68
C TYR A 8 29.69 16.28 2.39
N ARG A 9 29.32 16.18 3.65
CA ARG A 9 29.51 14.95 4.44
C ARG A 9 28.40 13.98 4.07
N GLN A 10 28.68 13.05 3.17
CA GLN A 10 27.75 11.95 2.85
C GLN A 10 27.66 11.01 4.05
N ILE A 11 26.45 10.84 4.58
CA ILE A 11 26.20 9.84 5.63
C ILE A 11 26.35 8.45 5.00
N PRO A 12 27.14 7.54 5.60
CA PRO A 12 27.29 6.18 5.08
C PRO A 12 25.94 5.46 4.99
N VAL A 13 25.77 4.67 3.95
CA VAL A 13 24.49 4.06 3.57
C VAL A 13 23.89 3.22 4.72
N TRP A 14 24.73 2.48 5.46
CA TRP A 14 24.30 1.69 6.60
C TRP A 14 23.72 2.55 7.74
N LEU A 15 24.28 3.75 7.98
CA LEU A 15 23.80 4.68 9.01
C LEU A 15 22.42 5.27 8.61
N LYS A 16 22.18 5.49 7.32
CA LYS A 16 20.86 5.92 6.81
C LYS A 16 19.79 4.87 7.08
N TYR A 17 20.10 3.60 6.82
CA TYR A 17 19.18 2.49 7.13
C TYR A 17 18.93 2.35 8.63
N LEU A 18 19.97 2.49 9.44
CA LEU A 18 19.87 2.41 10.90
C LEU A 18 19.00 3.55 11.46
N ILE A 19 19.21 4.79 11.02
CA ILE A 19 18.40 5.95 11.44
C ILE A 19 16.92 5.72 11.06
N ASN A 20 16.66 5.28 9.82
CA ASN A 20 15.29 5.00 9.38
C ASN A 20 14.65 3.87 10.19
N ALA A 21 15.39 2.80 10.51
CA ALA A 21 14.90 1.69 11.32
C ALA A 21 14.58 2.14 12.77
N VAL A 22 15.46 2.91 13.40
CA VAL A 22 15.25 3.45 14.75
C VAL A 22 14.03 4.38 14.78
N LEU A 23 13.89 5.24 13.77
CA LEU A 23 12.75 6.17 13.68
C LEU A 23 11.43 5.42 13.46
N LEU A 24 11.41 4.39 12.62
CA LEU A 24 10.25 3.52 12.44
C LEU A 24 9.90 2.75 13.73
N CYS A 25 10.90 2.20 14.43
CA CYS A 25 10.69 1.55 15.71
C CYS A 25 10.14 2.52 16.77
N ALA A 26 10.67 3.74 16.85
CA ALA A 26 10.18 4.77 17.75
C ALA A 26 8.72 5.16 17.44
N LEU A 27 8.38 5.33 16.16
CA LEU A 27 7.01 5.58 15.70
C LEU A 27 6.06 4.44 16.07
N LEU A 28 6.49 3.18 15.90
CA LEU A 28 5.70 2.01 16.29
C LEU A 28 5.46 1.94 17.80
N VAL A 29 6.48 2.18 18.61
CA VAL A 29 6.38 2.16 20.08
C VAL A 29 5.48 3.30 20.57
N LEU A 30 5.68 4.51 20.07
CA LEU A 30 4.85 5.67 20.40
C LEU A 30 3.40 5.46 19.97
N GLY A 31 3.17 4.99 18.75
CA GLY A 31 1.84 4.70 18.24
C GLY A 31 1.13 3.62 19.06
N ASN A 32 1.83 2.55 19.40
CA ASN A 32 1.29 1.49 20.26
C ASN A 32 0.95 2.02 21.66
N HIS A 33 1.82 2.85 22.23
CA HIS A 33 1.59 3.47 23.55
C HIS A 33 0.35 4.37 23.51
N ILE A 34 0.19 5.21 22.49
CA ILE A 34 -0.97 6.09 22.32
C ILE A 34 -2.26 5.26 22.18
N VAL A 35 -2.23 4.18 21.40
CA VAL A 35 -3.41 3.32 21.18
C VAL A 35 -3.77 2.52 22.42
N THR A 36 -2.78 2.13 23.25
CA THR A 36 -3.01 1.35 24.50
C THR A 36 -3.31 2.20 25.70
N SER A 37 -2.80 3.44 25.80
CA SER A 37 -2.95 4.35 26.94
C SER A 37 -4.39 4.84 27.20
N GLY A 38 -5.36 4.49 26.35
CA GLY A 38 -6.74 4.93 26.50
C GLY A 38 -7.04 6.35 26.02
N ALA A 39 -6.02 7.10 25.58
CA ALA A 39 -6.18 8.45 25.04
C ALA A 39 -7.00 8.50 23.73
N VAL A 40 -7.16 7.35 23.07
CA VAL A 40 -7.81 7.23 21.75
C VAL A 40 -9.14 6.47 21.89
N ASN A 41 -10.24 7.06 21.40
CA ASN A 41 -11.55 6.46 21.38
C ASN A 41 -11.62 5.20 20.48
N ARG A 42 -12.61 4.32 20.71
CA ARG A 42 -12.79 3.09 19.91
C ARG A 42 -12.89 3.35 18.41
N ALA A 43 -13.59 4.41 18.00
CA ALA A 43 -13.72 4.81 16.60
C ALA A 43 -12.36 5.23 15.99
N GLN A 44 -11.58 6.00 16.73
CA GLN A 44 -10.24 6.41 16.30
C GLN A 44 -9.28 5.21 16.19
N LYS A 45 -9.33 4.27 17.16
CA LYS A 45 -8.55 3.01 17.07
C LYS A 45 -8.90 2.22 15.81
N ALA A 46 -10.20 2.12 15.49
CA ALA A 46 -10.67 1.46 14.29
C ALA A 46 -10.10 2.11 13.01
N VAL A 47 -10.14 3.44 12.91
CA VAL A 47 -9.60 4.18 11.76
C VAL A 47 -8.08 4.04 11.66
N ILE A 48 -7.35 4.08 12.77
CA ILE A 48 -5.89 3.87 12.77
C ILE A 48 -5.53 2.49 12.17
N LEU A 49 -6.25 1.44 12.56
CA LEU A 49 -6.04 0.10 11.98
C LEU A 49 -6.41 0.05 10.49
N GLN A 50 -7.52 0.67 10.10
CA GLN A 50 -7.92 0.77 8.70
C GLN A 50 -6.90 1.53 7.86
N ILE A 51 -6.33 2.62 8.37
CA ILE A 51 -5.25 3.37 7.69
C ILE A 51 -4.11 2.42 7.31
N GLY A 52 -3.63 1.59 8.24
CA GLY A 52 -2.58 0.62 7.95
C GLY A 52 -2.96 -0.36 6.84
N ILE A 53 -4.17 -0.92 6.89
CA ILE A 53 -4.67 -1.86 5.90
C ILE A 53 -4.80 -1.20 4.51
N TYR A 54 -5.38 0.00 4.43
CA TYR A 54 -5.52 0.73 3.17
C TYR A 54 -4.19 1.25 2.61
N ILE A 55 -3.21 1.57 3.47
CA ILE A 55 -1.84 1.84 3.03
C ILE A 55 -1.28 0.63 2.27
N LEU A 56 -1.43 -0.58 2.85
CA LEU A 56 -0.93 -1.79 2.20
C LEU A 56 -1.67 -2.06 0.88
N LEU A 57 -2.99 -1.89 0.83
CA LEU A 57 -3.79 -2.02 -0.39
C LEU A 57 -3.37 -1.00 -1.46
N ALA A 58 -3.16 0.26 -1.09
CA ALA A 58 -2.72 1.27 -2.03
C ALA A 58 -1.31 1.01 -2.55
N VAL A 59 -0.36 0.66 -1.67
CA VAL A 59 1.01 0.34 -2.09
C VAL A 59 1.05 -0.92 -2.95
N SER A 60 0.25 -1.95 -2.64
CA SER A 60 0.16 -3.16 -3.45
C SER A 60 -0.43 -2.90 -4.83
N LEU A 61 -1.51 -2.13 -4.92
CA LEU A 61 -2.09 -1.73 -6.21
C LEU A 61 -1.12 -0.86 -7.02
N ASN A 62 -0.35 0.02 -6.37
CA ASN A 62 0.64 0.86 -7.03
C ASN A 62 1.75 0.04 -7.73
N VAL A 63 2.00 -1.22 -7.32
CA VAL A 63 2.89 -2.13 -8.07
C VAL A 63 2.34 -2.40 -9.48
N ALA A 64 1.05 -2.67 -9.61
CA ALA A 64 0.42 -2.94 -10.89
C ALA A 64 0.13 -1.64 -11.68
N THR A 65 -0.37 -0.60 -11.01
CA THR A 65 -0.76 0.63 -11.71
C THR A 65 0.40 1.58 -11.93
N GLY A 66 1.21 1.83 -10.91
CA GLY A 66 2.24 2.84 -10.94
C GLY A 66 3.56 2.35 -11.52
N TYR A 67 4.01 1.13 -11.15
CA TYR A 67 5.28 0.59 -11.62
C TYR A 67 5.16 -0.20 -12.91
N LEU A 68 4.08 -0.97 -13.11
CA LEU A 68 3.86 -1.73 -14.35
C LEU A 68 3.08 -0.92 -15.41
N GLY A 69 2.29 0.08 -15.01
CA GLY A 69 1.47 0.89 -15.92
C GLY A 69 0.17 0.23 -16.36
N GLN A 70 -0.31 -0.77 -15.64
CA GLN A 70 -1.57 -1.46 -15.91
C GLN A 70 -2.63 -1.03 -14.89
N LEU A 71 -3.89 -0.86 -15.30
CA LEU A 71 -4.98 -0.38 -14.44
C LEU A 71 -5.98 -1.50 -14.10
N PRO A 72 -5.65 -2.43 -13.17
CA PRO A 72 -6.61 -3.45 -12.77
C PRO A 72 -7.66 -2.87 -11.83
N LEU A 73 -8.95 -3.12 -12.11
CA LEU A 73 -10.08 -2.70 -11.28
C LEU A 73 -10.62 -3.82 -10.36
N GLY A 74 -10.00 -5.01 -10.37
CA GLY A 74 -10.41 -6.16 -9.57
C GLY A 74 -9.66 -6.34 -8.25
N HIS A 75 -8.97 -5.31 -7.73
CA HIS A 75 -8.07 -5.43 -6.59
C HIS A 75 -8.77 -5.88 -5.30
N ALA A 76 -10.03 -5.46 -5.09
CA ALA A 76 -10.85 -5.92 -3.98
C ALA A 76 -11.15 -7.43 -4.03
N GLY A 77 -11.15 -8.05 -5.23
CA GLY A 77 -11.27 -9.50 -5.38
C GLY A 77 -10.08 -10.25 -4.78
N PHE A 78 -8.85 -9.79 -5.01
CA PHE A 78 -7.65 -10.37 -4.39
C PHE A 78 -7.64 -10.16 -2.87
N MET A 79 -8.08 -8.99 -2.41
CA MET A 79 -8.30 -8.72 -0.99
C MET A 79 -9.30 -9.72 -0.40
N ALA A 80 -10.42 -10.01 -1.08
CA ALA A 80 -11.43 -10.97 -0.63
C ALA A 80 -10.86 -12.38 -0.52
N VAL A 81 -10.20 -12.87 -1.57
CA VAL A 81 -9.58 -14.21 -1.58
C VAL A 81 -8.63 -14.37 -0.40
N GLY A 82 -7.73 -13.41 -0.18
CA GLY A 82 -6.80 -13.44 0.94
C GLY A 82 -7.48 -13.37 2.31
N ALA A 83 -8.51 -12.53 2.45
CA ALA A 83 -9.30 -12.39 3.67
C ALA A 83 -9.99 -13.70 4.06
N TYR A 84 -10.69 -14.33 3.11
CA TYR A 84 -11.41 -15.58 3.37
C TYR A 84 -10.44 -16.75 3.60
N ALA A 85 -9.35 -16.87 2.84
CA ALA A 85 -8.33 -17.90 3.04
C ALA A 85 -7.72 -17.84 4.45
N ALA A 86 -7.32 -16.64 4.90
CA ALA A 86 -6.79 -16.46 6.24
C ALA A 86 -7.84 -16.70 7.33
N ALA A 87 -9.07 -16.21 7.14
CA ALA A 87 -10.15 -16.38 8.10
C ALA A 87 -10.52 -17.85 8.33
N LEU A 88 -10.58 -18.64 7.26
CA LEU A 88 -10.83 -20.07 7.35
C LEU A 88 -9.73 -20.79 8.15
N LEU A 89 -8.47 -20.47 7.89
CA LEU A 89 -7.36 -21.02 8.65
C LEU A 89 -7.42 -20.64 10.13
N TRP A 90 -7.74 -19.39 10.45
CA TRP A 90 -7.81 -18.92 11.84
C TRP A 90 -8.99 -19.48 12.63
N LYS A 91 -10.04 -19.96 11.96
CA LYS A 91 -11.14 -20.67 12.63
C LYS A 91 -10.74 -22.08 13.08
N THR A 92 -9.76 -22.70 12.41
CA THR A 92 -9.29 -24.05 12.71
C THR A 92 -8.09 -24.09 13.67
N LEU A 93 -7.30 -23.00 13.71
CA LEU A 93 -6.09 -22.94 14.51
C LEU A 93 -6.32 -22.22 15.86
N PRO A 94 -5.58 -22.61 16.91
CA PRO A 94 -5.61 -21.90 18.19
C PRO A 94 -5.07 -20.48 18.05
N LYS A 95 -5.48 -19.58 18.97
CA LYS A 95 -5.03 -18.17 18.99
C LYS A 95 -3.55 -18.05 19.39
N THR A 96 -2.67 -18.37 18.47
CA THR A 96 -1.21 -18.30 18.66
C THR A 96 -0.59 -17.31 17.69
N THR A 97 0.54 -16.72 18.03
CA THR A 97 1.27 -15.79 17.13
C THR A 97 1.62 -16.45 15.79
N TRP A 98 1.97 -17.75 15.79
CA TRP A 98 2.21 -18.52 14.57
C TRP A 98 1.00 -18.62 13.65
N ALA A 99 -0.22 -18.73 14.22
CA ALA A 99 -1.43 -18.75 13.44
C ALA A 99 -1.64 -17.43 12.66
N VAL A 100 -1.26 -16.30 13.26
CA VAL A 100 -1.31 -15.00 12.58
C VAL A 100 -0.39 -14.99 11.36
N ILE A 101 0.87 -15.37 11.54
CA ILE A 101 1.87 -15.38 10.46
C ILE A 101 1.43 -16.33 9.34
N LEU A 102 0.99 -17.55 9.69
CA LEU A 102 0.51 -18.53 8.72
C LEU A 102 -0.72 -18.02 7.96
N GLY A 103 -1.66 -17.37 8.63
CA GLY A 103 -2.83 -16.79 7.97
C GLY A 103 -2.50 -15.66 7.01
N LEU A 104 -1.58 -14.77 7.38
CA LEU A 104 -1.09 -13.70 6.50
C LEU A 104 -0.39 -14.27 5.26
N LEU A 105 0.48 -15.27 5.45
CA LEU A 105 1.20 -15.90 4.35
C LEU A 105 0.25 -16.70 3.45
N LEU A 106 -0.66 -17.50 4.02
CA LEU A 106 -1.64 -18.26 3.25
C LEU A 106 -2.55 -17.32 2.45
N GLY A 107 -3.09 -16.29 3.10
CA GLY A 107 -3.93 -15.30 2.42
C GLY A 107 -3.21 -14.62 1.26
N GLY A 108 -1.93 -14.25 1.44
CA GLY A 108 -1.09 -13.72 0.38
C GLY A 108 -0.82 -14.72 -0.75
N LEU A 109 -0.43 -15.95 -0.42
CA LEU A 109 -0.12 -16.99 -1.42
C LEU A 109 -1.34 -17.40 -2.25
N VAL A 110 -2.50 -17.58 -1.63
CA VAL A 110 -3.73 -17.91 -2.35
C VAL A 110 -4.13 -16.75 -3.27
N ALA A 111 -4.06 -15.50 -2.79
CA ALA A 111 -4.32 -14.33 -3.63
C ALA A 111 -3.32 -14.20 -4.78
N ALA A 112 -2.03 -14.51 -4.55
CA ALA A 112 -1.02 -14.54 -5.60
C ALA A 112 -1.31 -15.63 -6.66
N ALA A 113 -1.73 -16.82 -6.26
CA ALA A 113 -2.13 -17.87 -7.18
C ALA A 113 -3.30 -17.43 -8.07
N PHE A 114 -4.33 -16.80 -7.49
CA PHE A 114 -5.40 -16.18 -8.26
C PHE A 114 -4.86 -15.05 -9.16
N GLY A 115 -3.89 -14.29 -8.68
CA GLY A 115 -3.19 -13.26 -9.45
C GLY A 115 -2.51 -13.84 -10.70
N VAL A 116 -1.88 -15.00 -10.60
CA VAL A 116 -1.29 -15.69 -11.77
C VAL A 116 -2.39 -16.19 -12.70
N ILE A 117 -3.41 -16.90 -12.17
CA ILE A 117 -4.50 -17.50 -12.97
C ILE A 117 -5.24 -16.41 -13.76
N ILE A 118 -5.55 -15.29 -13.13
CA ILE A 118 -6.25 -14.16 -13.77
C ILE A 118 -5.29 -13.33 -14.63
N GLY A 119 -4.06 -13.14 -14.15
CA GLY A 119 -3.06 -12.30 -14.82
C GLY A 119 -2.65 -12.84 -16.19
N VAL A 120 -2.49 -14.15 -16.33
CA VAL A 120 -2.08 -14.76 -17.61
C VAL A 120 -3.04 -14.43 -18.78
N PRO A 121 -4.36 -14.60 -18.67
CA PRO A 121 -5.28 -14.18 -19.72
C PRO A 121 -5.50 -12.67 -19.76
N ALA A 122 -5.65 -12.01 -18.60
CA ALA A 122 -6.00 -10.59 -18.54
C ALA A 122 -4.91 -9.68 -19.09
N LEU A 123 -3.63 -9.94 -18.79
CA LEU A 123 -2.51 -9.11 -19.19
C LEU A 123 -2.14 -9.19 -20.68
N ARG A 124 -2.82 -10.06 -21.46
CA ARG A 124 -2.79 -10.03 -22.92
C ARG A 124 -3.58 -8.86 -23.49
N LEU A 125 -4.51 -8.33 -22.74
CA LEU A 125 -5.32 -7.18 -23.11
C LEU A 125 -4.62 -5.88 -22.67
N LYS A 126 -4.94 -4.79 -23.33
CA LYS A 126 -4.33 -3.47 -23.09
C LYS A 126 -5.40 -2.45 -22.74
N GLY A 127 -5.01 -1.42 -21.98
CA GLY A 127 -5.86 -0.28 -21.66
C GLY A 127 -7.15 -0.68 -20.91
N ASP A 128 -8.28 -0.15 -21.37
CA ASP A 128 -9.58 -0.29 -20.71
C ASP A 128 -10.12 -1.72 -20.71
N TYR A 129 -9.76 -2.54 -21.70
CA TYR A 129 -10.16 -3.96 -21.73
C TYR A 129 -9.58 -4.76 -20.57
N LEU A 130 -8.35 -4.46 -20.14
CA LEU A 130 -7.76 -5.04 -18.96
C LEU A 130 -8.55 -4.65 -17.70
N ALA A 131 -8.91 -3.38 -17.59
CA ALA A 131 -9.68 -2.87 -16.46
C ALA A 131 -11.05 -3.58 -16.34
N ILE A 132 -11.78 -3.69 -17.46
CA ILE A 132 -13.10 -4.36 -17.52
C ILE A 132 -12.98 -5.84 -17.14
N ILE A 133 -12.01 -6.57 -17.69
CA ILE A 133 -11.84 -8.00 -17.40
C ILE A 133 -11.45 -8.23 -15.94
N THR A 134 -10.52 -7.45 -15.40
CA THR A 134 -10.12 -7.58 -13.99
C THR A 134 -11.26 -7.21 -13.04
N LEU A 135 -12.09 -6.24 -13.40
CA LEU A 135 -13.34 -5.96 -12.69
C LEU A 135 -14.27 -7.16 -12.70
N GLY A 136 -14.51 -7.74 -13.89
CA GLY A 136 -15.35 -8.93 -14.03
C GLY A 136 -14.86 -10.09 -13.15
N PHE A 137 -13.56 -10.35 -13.12
CA PHE A 137 -12.98 -11.36 -12.22
C PHE A 137 -13.19 -11.04 -10.74
N GLY A 138 -13.08 -9.76 -10.35
CA GLY A 138 -13.38 -9.33 -8.99
C GLY A 138 -14.82 -9.64 -8.59
N GLU A 139 -15.78 -9.37 -9.47
CA GLU A 139 -17.20 -9.69 -9.25
C GLU A 139 -17.47 -11.21 -9.29
N ILE A 140 -16.79 -11.97 -10.17
CA ILE A 140 -16.87 -13.44 -10.18
C ILE A 140 -16.42 -14.00 -8.82
N ILE A 141 -15.29 -13.54 -8.28
CA ILE A 141 -14.81 -13.95 -6.95
C ILE A 141 -15.86 -13.63 -5.88
N ARG A 142 -16.46 -12.43 -5.91
CA ARG A 142 -17.49 -12.03 -4.96
C ARG A 142 -18.73 -12.93 -5.06
N VAL A 143 -19.18 -13.24 -6.27
CA VAL A 143 -20.32 -14.11 -6.52
C VAL A 143 -20.03 -15.56 -6.09
N LEU A 144 -18.83 -16.07 -6.35
CA LEU A 144 -18.38 -17.37 -5.87
C LEU A 144 -18.44 -17.47 -4.33
N ILE A 145 -17.95 -16.41 -3.64
CA ILE A 145 -18.02 -16.33 -2.18
C ILE A 145 -19.47 -16.40 -1.69
N ILE A 146 -20.40 -15.72 -2.35
CA ILE A 146 -21.83 -15.73 -1.99
C ILE A 146 -22.45 -17.13 -2.20
N ASN A 147 -22.07 -17.83 -3.26
CA ASN A 147 -22.65 -19.10 -3.66
C ASN A 147 -21.98 -20.33 -3.01
N LEU A 148 -21.02 -20.14 -2.10
CA LEU A 148 -20.38 -21.21 -1.33
C LEU A 148 -20.69 -21.09 0.18
N PRO A 149 -21.97 -21.10 0.60
CA PRO A 149 -22.35 -20.80 2.00
C PRO A 149 -21.74 -21.76 3.03
N GLY A 150 -21.51 -23.01 2.66
CA GLY A 150 -20.89 -24.01 3.54
C GLY A 150 -19.45 -23.69 3.95
N ILE A 151 -18.73 -22.89 3.16
CA ILE A 151 -17.33 -22.52 3.43
C ILE A 151 -17.22 -21.07 3.86
N THR A 152 -17.88 -20.18 3.13
CA THR A 152 -17.72 -18.71 3.27
C THR A 152 -18.79 -18.06 4.14
N GLY A 153 -19.83 -18.79 4.52
CA GLY A 153 -21.00 -18.24 5.19
C GLY A 153 -22.00 -17.54 4.26
N GLY A 154 -21.75 -17.53 2.93
CA GLY A 154 -22.66 -16.99 1.93
C GLY A 154 -22.91 -15.48 2.06
N THR A 155 -24.14 -15.04 1.79
CA THR A 155 -24.56 -13.62 1.85
C THR A 155 -24.39 -12.97 3.22
N PRO A 156 -24.72 -13.62 4.36
CA PRO A 156 -24.44 -13.07 5.69
C PRO A 156 -22.96 -12.93 5.99
N GLY A 157 -22.13 -13.70 5.32
CA GLY A 157 -20.68 -13.68 5.45
C GLY A 157 -20.15 -14.59 6.55
N LEU A 158 -18.83 -14.66 6.64
CA LEU A 158 -18.11 -15.48 7.61
C LEU A 158 -18.01 -14.74 8.95
N MET A 159 -18.65 -15.30 9.98
CA MET A 159 -18.69 -14.71 11.33
C MET A 159 -17.71 -15.42 12.28
N SER A 160 -17.50 -14.81 13.45
CA SER A 160 -16.70 -15.35 14.56
C SER A 160 -15.24 -15.61 14.18
N ILE A 161 -14.66 -14.73 13.37
CA ILE A 161 -13.22 -14.75 13.05
C ILE A 161 -12.43 -14.23 14.26
N PRO A 162 -11.39 -14.93 14.71
CA PRO A 162 -10.54 -14.46 15.79
C PRO A 162 -9.88 -13.13 15.43
N LYS A 163 -9.98 -12.14 16.34
CA LYS A 163 -9.35 -10.82 16.14
C LYS A 163 -7.85 -10.92 16.40
N HIS A 164 -7.08 -11.02 15.36
CA HIS A 164 -5.61 -11.11 15.37
C HIS A 164 -4.92 -9.80 14.98
N SER A 165 -5.64 -8.86 14.34
CA SER A 165 -5.07 -7.62 13.86
C SER A 165 -5.05 -6.57 14.96
N THR A 166 -3.97 -6.58 15.75
CA THR A 166 -3.60 -5.53 16.70
C THR A 166 -2.84 -4.40 15.97
N PHE A 167 -2.67 -3.26 16.63
CA PHE A 167 -1.87 -2.15 16.09
C PHE A 167 -0.48 -2.62 15.64
N LEU A 168 0.23 -3.35 16.51
CA LEU A 168 1.56 -3.88 16.21
C LEU A 168 1.55 -4.82 15.00
N THR A 169 0.61 -5.77 14.96
CA THR A 169 0.51 -6.74 13.87
C THR A 169 0.29 -6.04 12.52
N VAL A 170 -0.64 -5.07 12.47
CA VAL A 170 -0.94 -4.33 11.25
C VAL A 170 0.28 -3.53 10.79
N TYR A 171 0.84 -2.69 11.65
CA TYR A 171 1.89 -1.77 11.22
C TYR A 171 3.24 -2.45 10.98
N ILE A 172 3.58 -3.52 11.72
CA ILE A 172 4.76 -4.33 11.40
C ILE A 172 4.61 -4.98 10.03
N THR A 173 3.42 -5.57 9.74
CA THR A 173 3.15 -6.18 8.43
C THR A 173 3.21 -5.13 7.30
N VAL A 174 2.65 -3.94 7.51
CA VAL A 174 2.69 -2.83 6.55
C VAL A 174 4.14 -2.41 6.26
N ILE A 175 4.94 -2.17 7.30
CA ILE A 175 6.34 -1.74 7.16
C ILE A 175 7.16 -2.80 6.43
N LEU A 176 7.01 -4.09 6.83
CA LEU A 176 7.70 -5.19 6.19
C LEU A 176 7.31 -5.32 4.72
N SER A 177 6.01 -5.26 4.42
CA SER A 177 5.49 -5.33 3.04
C SER A 177 5.99 -4.16 2.19
N CYS A 178 5.97 -2.94 2.74
CA CYS A 178 6.52 -1.76 2.07
C CYS A 178 8.01 -1.90 1.80
N ALA A 179 8.79 -2.41 2.75
CA ALA A 179 10.22 -2.66 2.57
C ALA A 179 10.49 -3.71 1.48
N LEU A 180 9.72 -4.80 1.46
CA LEU A 180 9.82 -5.85 0.45
C LEU A 180 9.49 -5.32 -0.96
N ILE A 181 8.37 -4.60 -1.10
CA ILE A 181 7.97 -3.98 -2.38
C ILE A 181 9.04 -2.98 -2.85
N HIS A 182 9.54 -2.13 -1.95
CA HIS A 182 10.59 -1.16 -2.29
C HIS A 182 11.87 -1.84 -2.78
N THR A 183 12.31 -2.89 -2.07
CA THR A 183 13.50 -3.67 -2.44
C THR A 183 13.30 -4.36 -3.78
N LEU A 184 12.11 -4.95 -4.01
CA LEU A 184 11.76 -5.58 -5.28
C LEU A 184 11.80 -4.56 -6.43
N MET A 185 11.21 -3.38 -6.26
CA MET A 185 11.18 -2.34 -7.30
C MET A 185 12.58 -1.77 -7.61
N LYS A 186 13.51 -1.78 -6.65
CA LYS A 186 14.92 -1.39 -6.88
C LYS A 186 15.79 -2.51 -7.45
N SER A 187 15.32 -3.75 -7.46
CA SER A 187 16.03 -4.91 -7.98
C SER A 187 16.13 -4.93 -9.51
N ARG A 188 16.80 -5.96 -10.06
CA ARG A 188 16.80 -6.21 -11.52
C ARG A 188 15.39 -6.44 -12.07
N HIS A 189 14.54 -7.15 -11.32
CA HIS A 189 13.16 -7.42 -11.70
C HIS A 189 12.32 -6.14 -11.74
N GLY A 190 12.48 -5.26 -10.76
CA GLY A 190 11.80 -3.96 -10.74
C GLY A 190 12.18 -3.07 -11.90
N ARG A 191 13.47 -3.06 -12.30
CA ARG A 191 13.90 -2.31 -13.49
C ARG A 191 13.31 -2.84 -14.79
N ALA A 192 13.16 -4.16 -14.91
CA ALA A 192 12.50 -4.78 -16.07
C ALA A 192 11.00 -4.40 -16.12
N ILE A 193 10.31 -4.39 -14.98
CA ILE A 193 8.92 -3.95 -14.86
C ILE A 193 8.78 -2.48 -15.29
N LEU A 194 9.67 -1.60 -14.83
CA LEU A 194 9.68 -0.18 -15.21
C LEU A 194 9.98 0.03 -16.70
N ALA A 195 10.88 -0.76 -17.29
CA ALA A 195 11.17 -0.72 -18.73
C ALA A 195 9.93 -1.05 -19.56
N ILE A 196 9.15 -2.06 -19.16
CA ILE A 196 7.88 -2.43 -19.81
C ILE A 196 6.87 -1.28 -19.73
N ARG A 197 6.79 -0.57 -18.60
CA ARG A 197 5.90 0.58 -18.44
C ARG A 197 6.25 1.72 -19.40
N GLU A 198 7.54 2.01 -19.57
CA GLU A 198 7.97 3.12 -20.44
C GLU A 198 7.75 2.77 -21.93
N ASN A 199 8.17 1.58 -22.38
CA ASN A 199 7.90 1.09 -23.72
C ASN A 199 8.01 -0.44 -23.78
N GLU A 200 6.87 -1.11 -23.91
CA GLU A 200 6.80 -2.59 -23.95
C GLU A 200 7.57 -3.18 -25.13
N ILE A 201 7.44 -2.56 -26.33
CA ILE A 201 8.09 -3.05 -27.57
C ILE A 201 9.62 -2.92 -27.46
N ALA A 202 10.11 -1.80 -26.95
CA ALA A 202 11.54 -1.58 -26.75
C ALA A 202 12.11 -2.52 -25.68
N ALA A 203 11.37 -2.79 -24.61
CA ALA A 203 11.77 -3.75 -23.57
C ALA A 203 11.89 -5.17 -24.16
N GLU A 204 10.93 -5.59 -24.97
CA GLU A 204 10.94 -6.90 -25.62
C GLU A 204 12.10 -7.02 -26.63
N ALA A 205 12.33 -6.00 -27.44
CA ALA A 205 13.48 -5.93 -28.35
C ALA A 205 14.83 -5.98 -27.61
N SER A 206 14.87 -5.55 -26.34
CA SER A 206 16.05 -5.63 -25.46
C SER A 206 16.17 -6.99 -24.73
N GLY A 207 15.34 -7.99 -25.08
CA GLY A 207 15.38 -9.34 -24.50
C GLY A 207 14.63 -9.50 -23.18
N VAL A 208 13.81 -8.54 -22.77
CA VAL A 208 12.97 -8.66 -21.57
C VAL A 208 11.73 -9.49 -21.90
N ASN A 209 11.51 -10.58 -21.15
CA ASN A 209 10.27 -11.36 -21.27
C ASN A 209 9.10 -10.60 -20.65
N THR A 210 8.37 -9.82 -21.46
CA THR A 210 7.31 -8.91 -21.04
C THR A 210 6.18 -9.64 -20.34
N THR A 211 5.76 -10.81 -20.85
CA THR A 211 4.69 -11.62 -20.26
C THR A 211 5.04 -12.07 -18.84
N PHE A 212 6.24 -12.59 -18.64
CA PHE A 212 6.70 -13.05 -17.32
C PHE A 212 6.70 -11.90 -16.29
N TYR A 213 7.27 -10.75 -16.64
CA TYR A 213 7.39 -9.62 -15.72
C TYR A 213 6.05 -8.94 -15.44
N LYS A 214 5.13 -8.93 -16.41
CA LYS A 214 3.75 -8.47 -16.20
C LYS A 214 3.02 -9.35 -15.18
N VAL A 215 3.04 -10.68 -15.40
CA VAL A 215 2.40 -11.64 -14.48
C VAL A 215 3.05 -11.59 -13.11
N LEU A 216 4.38 -11.47 -13.03
CA LEU A 216 5.09 -11.34 -11.77
C LEU A 216 4.63 -10.10 -10.98
N ALA A 217 4.61 -8.92 -11.61
CA ALA A 217 4.19 -7.69 -10.95
C ALA A 217 2.74 -7.76 -10.48
N PHE A 218 1.86 -8.32 -11.31
CA PHE A 218 0.46 -8.50 -11.01
C PHE A 218 0.24 -9.50 -9.86
N SER A 219 0.97 -10.61 -9.85
CA SER A 219 0.92 -11.62 -8.80
C SER A 219 1.46 -11.08 -7.45
N VAL A 220 2.54 -10.30 -7.48
CA VAL A 220 3.05 -9.60 -6.30
C VAL A 220 2.05 -8.59 -5.76
N SER A 221 1.40 -7.83 -6.63
CA SER A 221 0.31 -6.92 -6.27
C SER A 221 -0.84 -7.68 -5.60
N ALA A 222 -1.26 -8.81 -6.16
CA ALA A 222 -2.30 -9.68 -5.61
C ALA A 222 -1.89 -10.31 -4.27
N PHE A 223 -0.61 -10.73 -4.11
CA PHE A 223 -0.08 -11.24 -2.85
C PHE A 223 -0.27 -10.26 -1.70
N PHE A 224 0.18 -9.02 -1.87
CA PHE A 224 0.07 -8.02 -0.81
C PHE A 224 -1.37 -7.53 -0.62
N ALA A 225 -2.22 -7.57 -1.65
CA ALA A 225 -3.66 -7.37 -1.48
C ALA A 225 -4.30 -8.46 -0.62
N GLY A 226 -3.88 -9.72 -0.81
CA GLY A 226 -4.31 -10.85 0.01
C GLY A 226 -3.86 -10.72 1.47
N VAL A 227 -2.61 -10.29 1.70
CA VAL A 227 -2.10 -9.99 3.06
C VAL A 227 -2.91 -8.89 3.72
N ALA A 228 -3.23 -7.80 2.98
CA ALA A 228 -4.09 -6.73 3.49
C ALA A 228 -5.51 -7.23 3.80
N GLY A 229 -6.04 -8.13 2.96
CA GLY A 229 -7.32 -8.82 3.19
C GLY A 229 -7.31 -9.66 4.45
N ALA A 230 -6.24 -10.41 4.70
CA ALA A 230 -6.07 -11.17 5.94
C ALA A 230 -6.03 -10.25 7.17
N LEU A 231 -5.30 -9.13 7.12
CA LEU A 231 -5.32 -8.11 8.18
C LEU A 231 -6.74 -7.55 8.39
N TYR A 232 -7.48 -7.31 7.31
CA TYR A 232 -8.85 -6.82 7.37
C TYR A 232 -9.78 -7.85 8.05
N ALA A 233 -9.64 -9.14 7.74
CA ALA A 233 -10.38 -10.22 8.41
C ALA A 233 -10.14 -10.28 9.91
N GLY A 234 -8.86 -10.23 10.32
CA GLY A 234 -8.47 -10.21 11.74
C GLY A 234 -8.85 -8.92 12.47
N TYR A 235 -9.10 -7.82 11.75
CA TYR A 235 -9.56 -6.56 12.30
C TYR A 235 -11.07 -6.55 12.53
N THR A 236 -11.86 -6.88 11.49
CA THR A 236 -13.33 -6.82 11.55
C THR A 236 -13.94 -7.93 12.39
N GLY A 237 -13.37 -9.13 12.31
CA GLY A 237 -13.93 -10.34 12.94
C GLY A 237 -15.15 -10.91 12.21
N ILE A 238 -15.65 -10.21 11.20
CA ILE A 238 -16.76 -10.60 10.32
C ILE A 238 -16.41 -10.19 8.89
N LEU A 239 -16.56 -11.10 7.94
CA LEU A 239 -16.35 -10.85 6.53
C LEU A 239 -17.65 -10.96 5.78
N THR A 240 -18.15 -9.86 5.24
CA THR A 240 -19.32 -9.83 4.36
C THR A 240 -18.87 -9.61 2.91
N PRO A 241 -19.46 -10.32 1.92
CA PRO A 241 -19.10 -10.13 0.51
C PRO A 241 -19.33 -8.70 0.00
N SER A 242 -20.23 -7.96 0.66
CA SER A 242 -20.51 -6.55 0.36
C SER A 242 -19.33 -5.60 0.63
N ASN A 243 -18.33 -6.02 1.42
CA ASN A 243 -17.14 -5.22 1.68
C ASN A 243 -16.13 -5.28 0.51
N PHE A 244 -16.26 -6.23 -0.41
CA PHE A 244 -15.33 -6.49 -1.51
C PHE A 244 -15.95 -6.19 -2.87
N THR A 245 -16.60 -5.05 -2.98
CA THR A 245 -17.25 -4.59 -4.21
C THR A 245 -16.28 -3.88 -5.13
N PHE A 246 -16.72 -3.67 -6.36
CA PHE A 246 -16.06 -2.78 -7.33
C PHE A 246 -15.76 -1.39 -6.74
N MET A 247 -16.69 -0.83 -5.95
CA MET A 247 -16.50 0.49 -5.34
C MET A 247 -15.29 0.51 -4.39
N THR A 248 -15.01 -0.60 -3.70
CA THR A 248 -13.82 -0.74 -2.86
C THR A 248 -12.54 -0.71 -3.71
N SER A 249 -12.53 -1.38 -4.88
CA SER A 249 -11.40 -1.30 -5.82
C SER A 249 -11.18 0.12 -6.34
N ILE A 250 -12.24 0.84 -6.69
CA ILE A 250 -12.18 2.24 -7.11
C ILE A 250 -11.61 3.12 -5.99
N ASN A 251 -12.05 2.96 -4.75
CA ASN A 251 -11.54 3.74 -3.62
C ASN A 251 -10.02 3.52 -3.43
N ILE A 252 -9.55 2.29 -3.56
CA ILE A 252 -8.12 1.98 -3.48
C ILE A 252 -7.36 2.61 -4.65
N LEU A 253 -7.92 2.54 -5.88
CA LEU A 253 -7.33 3.18 -7.06
C LEU A 253 -7.23 4.70 -6.89
N VAL A 254 -8.28 5.34 -6.38
CA VAL A 254 -8.27 6.78 -6.07
C VAL A 254 -7.14 7.15 -5.11
N MET A 255 -6.89 6.34 -4.07
CA MET A 255 -5.76 6.55 -3.15
C MET A 255 -4.42 6.51 -3.88
N VAL A 256 -4.25 5.58 -4.83
CA VAL A 256 -3.03 5.46 -5.61
C VAL A 256 -2.84 6.61 -6.59
N VAL A 257 -3.89 6.96 -7.35
CA VAL A 257 -3.86 8.06 -8.33
C VAL A 257 -3.60 9.39 -7.64
N LEU A 258 -4.30 9.64 -6.53
CA LEU A 258 -4.14 10.88 -5.75
C LEU A 258 -2.76 10.95 -5.08
N GLY A 259 -2.22 9.80 -4.66
CA GLY A 259 -0.85 9.71 -4.14
C GLY A 259 0.22 9.98 -5.21
N GLY A 260 -0.08 9.63 -6.45
CA GLY A 260 0.81 9.69 -7.61
C GLY A 260 1.25 8.30 -8.05
N LEU A 261 0.96 7.97 -9.30
CA LEU A 261 1.30 6.69 -9.91
C LEU A 261 2.83 6.47 -9.89
N GLY A 262 3.27 5.36 -9.29
CA GLY A 262 4.68 5.03 -9.14
C GLY A 262 5.38 5.67 -7.94
N SER A 263 4.67 6.49 -7.13
CA SER A 263 5.18 7.03 -5.87
C SER A 263 4.67 6.22 -4.68
N MET A 264 5.56 5.45 -4.04
CA MET A 264 5.21 4.67 -2.85
C MET A 264 4.86 5.58 -1.66
N ALA A 265 5.65 6.63 -1.44
CA ALA A 265 5.40 7.60 -0.39
C ALA A 265 4.08 8.36 -0.60
N GLY A 266 3.79 8.72 -1.86
CA GLY A 266 2.52 9.33 -2.22
C GLY A 266 1.32 8.45 -1.90
N SER A 267 1.38 7.17 -2.26
CA SER A 267 0.31 6.20 -1.96
C SER A 267 0.09 6.01 -0.45
N ILE A 268 1.16 5.99 0.35
CA ILE A 268 1.08 5.89 1.81
C ILE A 268 0.34 7.11 2.39
N ILE A 269 0.74 8.31 1.99
CA ILE A 269 0.15 9.56 2.51
C ILE A 269 -1.29 9.71 2.05
N ALA A 270 -1.58 9.47 0.77
CA ALA A 270 -2.92 9.56 0.23
C ALA A 270 -3.88 8.55 0.90
N ALA A 271 -3.45 7.30 1.07
CA ALA A 271 -4.24 6.29 1.77
C ALA A 271 -4.51 6.71 3.23
N GLY A 272 -3.51 7.24 3.93
CA GLY A 272 -3.68 7.75 5.29
C GLY A 272 -4.70 8.88 5.37
N ILE A 273 -4.56 9.90 4.52
CA ILE A 273 -5.47 11.06 4.49
C ILE A 273 -6.89 10.63 4.10
N LEU A 274 -7.06 9.89 3.00
CA LEU A 274 -8.38 9.50 2.51
C LEU A 274 -9.12 8.55 3.45
N THR A 275 -8.41 7.70 4.18
CA THR A 275 -9.02 6.82 5.19
C THR A 275 -9.40 7.57 6.46
N ALA A 276 -8.62 8.59 6.86
CA ALA A 276 -8.93 9.41 8.04
C ALA A 276 -10.01 10.46 7.77
N LEU A 277 -10.13 10.94 6.54
CA LEU A 277 -11.02 12.03 6.16
C LEU A 277 -12.49 11.82 6.55
N PRO A 278 -13.12 10.64 6.34
CA PRO A 278 -14.50 10.40 6.74
C PRO A 278 -14.73 10.53 8.25
N LEU A 279 -13.74 10.21 9.08
CA LEU A 279 -13.82 10.40 10.52
C LEU A 279 -13.70 11.89 10.89
N MET A 280 -12.78 12.60 10.26
CA MET A 280 -12.59 14.04 10.48
C MET A 280 -13.82 14.86 10.06
N LEU A 281 -14.52 14.41 9.02
CA LEU A 281 -15.76 15.03 8.53
C LEU A 281 -17.03 14.52 9.24
N GLN A 282 -16.92 13.78 10.34
CA GLN A 282 -18.06 13.23 11.05
C GLN A 282 -19.01 14.32 11.56
N SER A 283 -18.49 15.49 11.93
CA SER A 283 -19.28 16.67 12.32
C SER A 283 -20.14 17.22 11.16
N PHE A 284 -19.78 16.95 9.91
CA PHE A 284 -20.49 17.35 8.70
C PHE A 284 -21.20 16.16 8.03
N SER A 285 -21.81 15.28 8.81
CA SER A 285 -22.33 13.97 8.37
C SER A 285 -23.19 14.05 7.10
N LYS A 286 -24.01 15.09 6.93
CA LYS A 286 -24.90 15.30 5.77
C LYS A 286 -24.14 15.62 4.46
N TYR A 287 -23.01 16.33 4.56
CA TYR A 287 -22.24 16.79 3.39
C TYR A 287 -20.93 16.03 3.19
N ARG A 288 -20.63 15.07 4.06
CA ARG A 288 -19.36 14.33 4.06
C ARG A 288 -18.96 13.77 2.70
N MET A 289 -19.91 13.12 2.01
CA MET A 289 -19.65 12.51 0.69
C MET A 289 -19.41 13.56 -0.40
N VAL A 290 -20.13 14.69 -0.34
CA VAL A 290 -19.97 15.81 -1.29
C VAL A 290 -18.60 16.45 -1.09
N ILE A 291 -18.22 16.74 0.16
CA ILE A 291 -16.90 17.33 0.48
C ILE A 291 -15.79 16.40 0.01
N TYR A 292 -15.92 15.09 0.26
CA TYR A 292 -14.97 14.08 -0.20
C TYR A 292 -14.81 14.09 -1.74
N ALA A 293 -15.94 14.09 -2.47
CA ALA A 293 -15.92 14.10 -3.93
C ALA A 293 -15.31 15.40 -4.50
N VAL A 294 -15.69 16.56 -3.94
CA VAL A 294 -15.15 17.87 -4.36
C VAL A 294 -13.65 17.93 -4.10
N LEU A 295 -13.17 17.47 -2.93
CA LEU A 295 -11.76 17.45 -2.60
C LEU A 295 -10.97 16.57 -3.59
N LEU A 296 -11.51 15.41 -3.97
CA LEU A 296 -10.90 14.55 -4.99
C LEU A 296 -10.80 15.25 -6.35
N ILE A 297 -11.89 15.85 -6.82
CA ILE A 297 -11.93 16.55 -8.11
C ILE A 297 -10.90 17.69 -8.12
N VAL A 298 -10.92 18.53 -7.08
CA VAL A 298 -10.00 19.67 -6.95
C VAL A 298 -8.54 19.20 -6.95
N THR A 299 -8.21 18.16 -6.17
CA THR A 299 -6.83 17.65 -6.13
C THR A 299 -6.38 17.07 -7.48
N MET A 300 -7.27 16.39 -8.22
CA MET A 300 -6.95 15.85 -9.55
C MET A 300 -6.77 16.95 -10.61
N ILE A 301 -7.55 18.03 -10.53
CA ILE A 301 -7.42 19.18 -11.47
C ILE A 301 -6.12 19.94 -11.22
N PHE A 302 -5.82 20.27 -9.96
CA PHE A 302 -4.67 21.11 -9.62
C PHE A 302 -3.34 20.35 -9.56
N LYS A 303 -3.36 19.03 -9.29
CA LYS A 303 -2.16 18.18 -9.22
C LYS A 303 -2.35 16.84 -9.95
N PRO A 304 -2.37 16.83 -11.28
CA PRO A 304 -2.57 15.62 -12.06
C PRO A 304 -1.44 14.59 -11.88
N SER A 305 -0.25 15.02 -11.45
CA SER A 305 0.86 14.13 -11.09
C SER A 305 0.75 13.49 -9.70
N GLY A 306 -0.34 13.75 -8.95
CA GLY A 306 -0.55 13.31 -7.58
C GLY A 306 0.06 14.25 -6.53
N LEU A 307 -0.28 14.03 -5.25
CA LEU A 307 0.12 14.88 -4.13
C LEU A 307 1.64 15.05 -4.01
N LEU A 308 2.39 13.97 -4.20
CA LEU A 308 3.86 13.97 -4.12
C LEU A 308 4.54 13.77 -5.48
N GLY A 309 3.80 13.50 -6.56
CA GLY A 309 4.36 13.24 -7.87
C GLY A 309 5.37 12.07 -7.83
N ARG A 310 6.46 12.20 -8.60
CA ARG A 310 7.58 11.22 -8.60
C ARG A 310 8.62 11.47 -7.49
N TYR A 311 8.30 12.23 -6.46
CA TYR A 311 9.22 12.48 -5.37
C TYR A 311 9.39 11.24 -4.49
N ASP A 312 10.56 10.63 -4.53
CA ASP A 312 11.00 9.68 -3.51
C ASP A 312 11.25 10.43 -2.20
N PHE A 313 10.29 10.35 -1.29
CA PHE A 313 10.42 10.90 0.04
C PHE A 313 11.46 10.08 0.82
N SER A 314 12.68 10.56 0.86
CA SER A 314 13.76 9.97 1.63
C SER A 314 14.04 10.85 2.85
N LEU A 315 13.61 10.36 4.04
CA LEU A 315 13.89 11.02 5.33
C LEU A 315 15.40 11.29 5.52
N SER A 316 16.25 10.40 4.99
CA SER A 316 17.70 10.58 5.02
C SER A 316 18.17 11.78 4.19
N ARG A 317 17.50 12.13 3.07
CA ARG A 317 17.81 13.35 2.30
C ARG A 317 17.44 14.62 3.06
N ILE A 318 16.34 14.59 3.80
CA ILE A 318 15.93 15.73 4.64
C ILE A 318 16.93 15.94 5.77
N LEU A 319 17.36 14.87 6.43
CA LEU A 319 18.40 14.89 7.46
C LEU A 319 19.76 15.39 6.89
N GLU A 320 20.16 14.92 5.71
CA GLU A 320 21.37 15.43 5.03
C GLU A 320 21.26 16.92 4.71
N LYS A 321 20.09 17.39 4.25
CA LYS A 321 19.84 18.82 4.01
C LYS A 321 19.88 19.65 5.29
N LEU A 322 19.34 19.13 6.38
CA LEU A 322 19.38 19.80 7.70
C LEU A 322 20.79 19.84 8.30
N ILE A 323 21.54 18.75 8.19
CA ILE A 323 22.92 18.67 8.70
C ILE A 323 23.84 19.56 7.88
N ASN A 324 23.74 19.52 6.55
CA ASN A 324 24.56 20.32 5.67
C ASN A 324 24.13 21.82 5.68
N GLY A 325 22.83 22.11 5.80
CA GLY A 325 22.32 23.48 5.94
C GLY A 325 22.82 24.16 7.22
N ARG A 326 22.88 23.45 8.35
CA ARG A 326 23.46 23.96 9.60
C ARG A 326 24.98 24.17 9.54
N LEU A 327 25.69 23.41 8.73
CA LEU A 327 27.13 23.60 8.52
C LEU A 327 27.43 24.79 7.62
N PHE A 328 26.56 25.10 6.67
CA PHE A 328 26.71 26.28 5.80
C PHE A 328 26.44 27.58 6.56
N THR A 329 25.43 27.65 7.41
CA THR A 329 25.13 28.81 8.25
C THR A 329 26.23 29.05 9.28
N ARG A 330 26.85 28.00 9.81
CA ARG A 330 27.95 28.13 10.79
C ARG A 330 29.27 28.56 10.16
N LYS A 331 29.52 28.28 8.86
CA LYS A 331 30.69 28.78 8.11
C LYS A 331 30.50 30.22 7.64
N ALA A 332 29.28 30.60 7.27
CA ALA A 332 28.98 32.00 6.90
C ALA A 332 29.10 32.94 8.11
N GLY A 333 28.72 32.51 9.32
CA GLY A 333 28.90 33.28 10.55
C GLY A 333 30.36 33.48 10.94
N LYS A 334 31.23 32.47 10.76
CA LYS A 334 32.67 32.58 11.05
C LYS A 334 33.46 33.42 10.02
N ALA A 335 33.03 33.44 8.76
CA ALA A 335 33.66 34.22 7.72
C ALA A 335 33.33 35.75 7.84
N GLY A 336 32.25 36.08 8.58
CA GLY A 336 31.88 37.47 8.89
C GLY A 336 32.60 38.03 10.12
N GLU A 337 33.16 37.19 11.00
CA GLU A 337 33.92 37.63 12.18
C GLU A 337 35.42 37.82 11.90
N ASP A 338 35.96 37.26 10.82
CA ASP A 338 37.38 37.39 10.44
C ASP A 338 37.63 38.63 9.51
N HIS A 339 36.61 39.44 9.22
CA HIS A 339 36.68 40.64 8.38
C HIS A 339 36.07 41.89 9.07
N ALA A 340 35.87 41.85 10.39
CA ALA A 340 35.50 43.03 11.21
C ALA A 340 36.69 43.36 12.21
#